data_cc8a3a93d667901438f4f70849982997
#
_entry.id   cc8a3a93d667901438f4f70849982997
#
_cell.length_a   1.000
_cell.length_b   1.000
_cell.length_c   1.000
_cell.angle_alpha   90.00
_cell.angle_beta   90.00
_cell.angle_gamma   90.00
#
_symmetry.space_group_name_H-M   'P 1'
#
loop_
_entity.id
_entity.type
_entity.pdbx_description
1 polymer ?
#
loop_
_entity_poly.entity_id
_entity_poly.type
_entity_poly.pdbx_seq_one_letter_code
_entity_poly.pdbx_strand_id
1 'polypeptide(L)'
;MAAKSRKKLVTLILLILLAGCANQLPPGGGEVDKIPPEVVDVYPPDETINFDDDYIEIEFSEYVDKRSFQEALFISPFIEGGLDFSWTSSTVTIEFKEKLKKDITYTVNVGSDVVDLNNKNRMANSYSFTFSTGNKIDRRMITGRVYAEKPEGVLIYAYRLGTETDTLLKAKPDYVSQTGNTGDYELKGLSESNYRIFAVLDKYRDLIYDLDQDLIGIPCKDISLIADDTLFTNMNFKLFKADTTAPRFLKGIMTDKKHILVTLTEEIDKRLLKPSNYLLFDSTTNEKSQVQYVYQKYGKPAELIFVPKDKLNIDNSVYLIADVLKDTLENKYQNDFIHLTISDRPDTSAINVIATEPKQNSSIDFVDPKIIIYFDDGFEKNDIQKHITFTDTLGNEVPFKINFDDDATLVVSPLKDLKADKDYIIKFNLNRFIDSEGNKGDSLYQFKFSTISGLDFTGVSGNIGNFDNELNPVLVLESYNRKGLQYQKKITNENFEFDRIEAGKYFLWYYSDTDSNFQYDFGWPQPLKYSERFSVYGDTLKLKPRWTVTDVQFNLK
;
A
#
# COMPACT_ATOMS: atom_id res chain seq x y z
N MET A 1 -1.41 -45.85 77.31
CA MET A 1 -1.44 -45.74 75.82
C MET A 1 -2.00 -44.42 75.30
N ALA A 2 -2.87 -43.71 76.03
CA ALA A 2 -3.52 -42.46 75.52
C ALA A 2 -2.61 -41.23 75.37
N ALA A 3 -1.52 -41.09 76.18
CA ALA A 3 -0.66 -39.92 76.14
C ALA A 3 0.29 -39.89 74.92
N LYS A 4 0.69 -41.05 74.34
CA LYS A 4 1.52 -41.17 73.15
C LYS A 4 0.76 -40.87 71.85
N SER A 5 -0.58 -41.14 71.86
CA SER A 5 -1.47 -40.87 70.77
C SER A 5 -1.75 -39.35 70.59
N ARG A 6 -1.94 -38.64 71.73
CA ARG A 6 -2.16 -37.18 71.73
C ARG A 6 -0.96 -36.40 71.26
N LYS A 7 0.29 -36.81 71.59
CA LYS A 7 1.51 -36.16 71.08
C LYS A 7 1.67 -36.33 69.55
N LYS A 8 1.36 -37.52 69.02
CA LYS A 8 1.40 -37.75 67.59
C LYS A 8 0.33 -36.93 66.84
N LEU A 9 -0.86 -36.78 67.41
CA LEU A 9 -1.95 -35.98 66.83
C LEU A 9 -1.60 -34.47 66.82
N VAL A 10 -1.01 -33.95 67.91
CA VAL A 10 -0.56 -32.57 68.01
C VAL A 10 0.60 -32.29 67.05
N THR A 11 1.54 -33.22 66.89
CA THR A 11 2.65 -33.08 65.93
C THR A 11 2.15 -33.12 64.48
N LEU A 12 1.15 -33.95 64.17
CA LEU A 12 0.55 -34.03 62.86
C LEU A 12 -0.24 -32.76 62.52
N ILE A 13 -0.95 -32.18 63.48
CA ILE A 13 -1.68 -30.89 63.32
C ILE A 13 -0.67 -29.73 63.14
N LEU A 14 0.44 -29.74 63.88
CA LEU A 14 1.50 -28.73 63.72
C LEU A 14 2.20 -28.82 62.36
N LEU A 15 2.38 -30.04 61.82
CA LEU A 15 2.95 -30.27 60.48
C LEU A 15 1.98 -29.82 59.35
N ILE A 16 0.68 -29.95 59.55
CA ILE A 16 -0.35 -29.50 58.59
C ILE A 16 -0.42 -27.96 58.57
N LEU A 17 -0.22 -27.30 59.72
CA LEU A 17 -0.18 -25.83 59.79
C LEU A 17 1.09 -25.20 59.15
N LEU A 18 2.13 -25.97 58.96
CA LEU A 18 3.36 -25.52 58.27
C LEU A 18 3.33 -25.75 56.74
N ALA A 19 2.33 -26.45 56.20
CA ALA A 19 2.15 -26.70 54.78
C ALA A 19 1.27 -25.66 54.07
N GLY A 20 0.91 -24.56 54.74
CA GLY A 20 0.29 -23.41 54.13
C GLY A 20 1.30 -22.66 53.26
N CYS A 21 1.56 -23.12 52.07
CA CYS A 21 2.18 -22.30 51.04
C CYS A 21 1.31 -21.08 50.79
N ALA A 22 1.66 -19.96 51.40
CA ALA A 22 1.16 -18.68 50.96
C ALA A 22 1.64 -18.53 49.49
N ASN A 23 0.73 -18.72 48.56
CA ASN A 23 0.93 -18.24 47.20
C ASN A 23 1.06 -16.73 47.31
N GLN A 24 2.29 -16.25 47.31
CA GLN A 24 2.52 -14.83 47.07
C GLN A 24 2.08 -14.56 45.62
N LEU A 25 0.83 -14.19 45.46
CA LEU A 25 0.44 -13.47 44.24
C LEU A 25 1.35 -12.24 44.18
N PRO A 26 2.09 -12.04 43.09
CA PRO A 26 2.82 -10.79 42.92
C PRO A 26 1.80 -9.66 43.17
N PRO A 27 2.19 -8.59 43.87
CA PRO A 27 1.32 -7.43 44.03
C PRO A 27 0.78 -7.06 42.68
N GLY A 28 -0.53 -6.97 42.54
CA GLY A 28 -1.15 -6.52 41.30
C GLY A 28 -0.53 -5.17 40.96
N GLY A 29 0.24 -5.14 39.89
CA GLY A 29 0.83 -3.90 39.37
C GLY A 29 -0.29 -2.87 39.21
N GLY A 30 0.04 -1.58 39.38
CA GLY A 30 -0.88 -0.50 39.02
C GLY A 30 -1.34 -0.58 37.56
N GLU A 31 -2.18 0.31 37.11
CA GLU A 31 -2.55 0.42 35.69
C GLU A 31 -1.26 0.54 34.85
N VAL A 32 -1.26 -0.15 33.71
CA VAL A 32 -0.12 -0.10 32.79
C VAL A 32 0.04 1.34 32.31
N ASP A 33 1.23 1.87 32.46
CA ASP A 33 1.57 3.21 31.95
C ASP A 33 1.43 3.25 30.43
N LYS A 34 0.73 4.26 29.95
CA LYS A 34 0.49 4.52 28.51
C LYS A 34 0.93 5.93 28.11
N ILE A 35 1.58 6.64 29.01
CA ILE A 35 2.05 8.01 28.77
C ILE A 35 3.37 7.88 27.98
N PRO A 36 3.50 8.51 26.80
CA PRO A 36 4.75 8.53 26.06
C PRO A 36 5.78 9.42 26.75
N PRO A 37 7.09 9.12 26.61
CA PRO A 37 8.14 10.03 27.06
C PRO A 37 8.14 11.31 26.21
N GLU A 38 8.49 12.42 26.84
CA GLU A 38 8.61 13.74 26.22
C GLU A 38 9.96 14.37 26.59
N VAL A 39 10.52 15.19 25.69
CA VAL A 39 11.66 16.06 25.99
C VAL A 39 11.15 17.24 26.82
N VAL A 40 11.71 17.42 28.03
CA VAL A 40 11.27 18.45 28.97
C VAL A 40 12.26 19.64 29.07
N ASP A 41 13.55 19.37 28.82
CA ASP A 41 14.57 20.42 28.79
C ASP A 41 15.74 20.06 27.88
N VAL A 42 16.44 21.05 27.35
CA VAL A 42 17.61 20.88 26.48
C VAL A 42 18.70 21.91 26.79
N TYR A 43 19.95 21.48 26.65
CA TYR A 43 21.10 22.36 26.65
C TYR A 43 21.89 22.20 25.34
N PRO A 44 22.25 23.30 24.65
CA PRO A 44 21.83 24.67 24.93
C PRO A 44 20.33 24.88 24.67
N PRO A 45 19.73 25.93 25.23
CA PRO A 45 18.36 26.33 24.89
C PRO A 45 18.18 26.50 23.36
N ASP A 46 16.97 26.22 22.87
CA ASP A 46 16.66 26.39 21.45
C ASP A 46 17.00 27.81 20.97
N GLU A 47 17.51 27.92 19.75
CA GLU A 47 17.97 29.15 19.10
C GLU A 47 19.19 29.84 19.77
N THR A 48 20.00 29.10 20.53
CA THR A 48 21.26 29.63 21.08
C THR A 48 22.24 29.96 19.96
N ILE A 49 22.88 31.17 20.04
CA ILE A 49 23.94 31.62 19.13
C ILE A 49 25.29 31.65 19.84
N ASN A 50 26.41 31.67 19.08
CA ASN A 50 27.79 31.66 19.59
C ASN A 50 28.05 30.50 20.56
N PHE A 51 27.47 29.34 20.30
CA PHE A 51 27.69 28.11 21.07
C PHE A 51 29.12 27.60 20.86
N ASP A 52 29.85 27.40 21.96
CA ASP A 52 31.28 27.00 21.92
C ASP A 52 31.60 25.80 22.85
N ASP A 53 30.57 25.17 23.45
CA ASP A 53 30.76 23.98 24.27
C ASP A 53 30.89 22.72 23.35
N ASP A 54 31.48 21.68 23.94
CA ASP A 54 31.72 20.40 23.24
C ASP A 54 30.66 19.32 23.54
N TYR A 55 29.56 19.70 24.20
CA TYR A 55 28.45 18.81 24.53
C TYR A 55 27.09 19.47 24.45
N ILE A 56 26.06 18.65 24.34
CA ILE A 56 24.65 19.06 24.51
C ILE A 56 23.98 18.10 25.50
N GLU A 57 22.88 18.53 26.12
CA GLU A 57 22.06 17.70 27.02
C GLU A 57 20.61 17.68 26.62
N ILE A 58 19.95 16.57 26.87
CA ILE A 58 18.53 16.38 26.63
C ILE A 58 17.93 15.67 27.84
N GLU A 59 16.95 16.30 28.49
CA GLU A 59 16.21 15.72 29.61
C GLU A 59 14.84 15.24 29.15
N PHE A 60 14.50 14.01 29.55
CA PHE A 60 13.19 13.40 29.29
C PHE A 60 12.33 13.42 30.54
N SER A 61 11.00 13.38 30.34
CA SER A 61 10.01 13.29 31.41
C SER A 61 10.15 12.00 32.25
N GLU A 62 10.80 10.98 31.69
CA GLU A 62 10.98 9.66 32.29
C GLU A 62 12.20 8.93 31.73
N TYR A 63 12.50 7.74 32.25
CA TYR A 63 13.58 6.91 31.71
C TYR A 63 13.25 6.36 30.33
N VAL A 64 14.11 6.60 29.36
CA VAL A 64 14.00 6.10 27.99
C VAL A 64 14.96 4.94 27.70
N ASP A 65 14.63 4.14 26.71
CA ASP A 65 15.52 3.10 26.19
C ASP A 65 16.68 3.76 25.44
N LYS A 66 17.90 3.56 25.96
CA LYS A 66 19.11 4.23 25.46
C LYS A 66 19.41 3.91 24.01
N ARG A 67 19.10 2.67 23.57
CA ARG A 67 19.31 2.25 22.20
C ARG A 67 18.33 2.94 21.26
N SER A 68 17.05 2.96 21.61
CA SER A 68 16.04 3.64 20.79
C SER A 68 16.34 5.12 20.63
N PHE A 69 16.88 5.78 21.71
CA PHE A 69 17.32 7.17 21.63
C PHE A 69 18.48 7.34 20.64
N GLN A 70 19.53 6.51 20.73
CA GLN A 70 20.68 6.62 19.83
C GLN A 70 20.33 6.39 18.37
N GLU A 71 19.37 5.48 18.10
CA GLU A 71 18.88 5.18 16.76
C GLU A 71 17.92 6.27 16.21
N ALA A 72 17.34 7.08 17.08
CA ALA A 72 16.41 8.16 16.74
C ALA A 72 16.97 9.56 16.88
N LEU A 73 18.26 9.70 17.22
CA LEU A 73 18.94 11.00 17.30
C LEU A 73 19.56 11.36 15.96
N PHE A 74 19.17 12.51 15.42
CA PHE A 74 19.72 13.06 14.19
C PHE A 74 20.26 14.47 14.46
N ILE A 75 21.54 14.71 14.12
CA ILE A 75 22.15 16.04 14.20
C ILE A 75 22.54 16.45 12.77
N SER A 76 22.06 17.60 12.37
CA SER A 76 22.26 18.14 11.02
C SER A 76 22.90 19.54 11.09
N PRO A 77 24.00 19.80 10.37
CA PRO A 77 24.77 18.85 9.54
C PRO A 77 25.39 17.72 10.34
N PHE A 78 25.66 16.61 9.67
CA PHE A 78 26.23 15.41 10.31
C PHE A 78 27.63 15.71 10.93
N ILE A 79 27.89 15.17 12.12
CA ILE A 79 29.16 15.29 12.86
C ILE A 79 30.03 14.07 12.55
N GLU A 80 31.09 14.26 11.77
CA GLU A 80 31.92 13.15 11.24
C GLU A 80 32.71 12.42 12.32
N GLY A 81 33.18 13.14 13.36
CA GLY A 81 33.96 12.58 14.47
C GLY A 81 33.20 11.59 15.36
N GLY A 82 31.88 11.58 15.28
CA GLY A 82 31.01 10.74 16.09
C GLY A 82 30.64 11.39 17.43
N LEU A 83 29.83 10.67 18.21
CA LEU A 83 29.22 11.13 19.46
C LEU A 83 29.52 10.13 20.58
N ASP A 84 29.75 10.63 21.80
CA ASP A 84 29.72 9.82 23.01
C ASP A 84 28.50 10.16 23.86
N PHE A 85 27.94 9.16 24.53
CA PHE A 85 26.70 9.28 25.30
C PHE A 85 26.93 8.91 26.76
N SER A 86 26.61 9.80 27.68
CA SER A 86 26.55 9.52 29.10
C SER A 86 25.15 9.82 29.65
N TRP A 87 24.73 9.10 30.68
CA TRP A 87 23.37 9.19 31.21
C TRP A 87 23.36 9.41 32.71
N THR A 88 22.63 10.40 33.13
CA THR A 88 22.36 10.69 34.54
C THR A 88 20.85 10.80 34.72
N SER A 89 20.23 9.78 35.36
CA SER A 89 18.77 9.71 35.48
C SER A 89 18.07 9.70 34.10
N SER A 90 17.15 10.62 33.86
CA SER A 90 16.44 10.81 32.59
C SER A 90 17.14 11.78 31.62
N THR A 91 18.33 12.27 31.99
CA THR A 91 19.11 13.18 31.17
C THR A 91 20.23 12.44 30.44
N VAL A 92 20.36 12.70 29.14
CA VAL A 92 21.51 12.26 28.34
C VAL A 92 22.40 13.44 28.02
N THR A 93 23.71 13.31 28.28
CA THR A 93 24.75 14.21 27.80
C THR A 93 25.39 13.61 26.57
N ILE A 94 25.49 14.36 25.49
CA ILE A 94 26.02 13.97 24.19
C ILE A 94 27.26 14.80 23.92
N GLU A 95 28.43 14.17 23.98
CA GLU A 95 29.73 14.82 23.76
C GLU A 95 30.15 14.68 22.29
N PHE A 96 30.64 15.77 21.70
CA PHE A 96 31.16 15.80 20.33
C PHE A 96 32.64 15.39 20.33
N LYS A 97 32.99 14.36 19.57
CA LYS A 97 34.39 13.89 19.46
C LYS A 97 35.26 14.80 18.60
N GLU A 98 34.65 15.77 17.92
CA GLU A 98 35.35 16.78 17.14
C GLU A 98 34.75 18.15 17.39
N LYS A 99 35.55 19.20 17.12
CA LYS A 99 35.05 20.57 17.19
C LYS A 99 34.00 20.82 16.11
N LEU A 100 32.92 21.41 16.52
CA LEU A 100 31.87 21.87 15.61
C LEU A 100 32.41 22.87 14.59
N LYS A 101 31.90 22.84 13.37
CA LYS A 101 32.25 23.76 12.30
C LYS A 101 31.77 25.17 12.69
N LYS A 102 32.58 26.19 12.39
CA LYS A 102 32.26 27.60 12.74
C LYS A 102 31.18 28.18 11.85
N ASP A 103 30.40 29.07 12.39
CA ASP A 103 29.34 29.83 11.70
C ASP A 103 28.29 28.91 11.05
N ILE A 104 27.97 27.78 11.71
CA ILE A 104 27.00 26.79 11.27
C ILE A 104 25.85 26.69 12.27
N THR A 105 24.62 26.65 11.75
CA THR A 105 23.45 26.27 12.53
C THR A 105 23.34 24.74 12.53
N TYR A 106 23.32 24.16 13.74
CA TYR A 106 23.06 22.76 13.97
C TYR A 106 21.61 22.56 14.40
N THR A 107 20.96 21.58 13.82
CA THR A 107 19.62 21.13 14.20
C THR A 107 19.77 19.75 14.84
N VAL A 108 19.29 19.64 16.07
CA VAL A 108 19.18 18.35 16.78
C VAL A 108 17.74 17.90 16.69
N ASN A 109 17.50 16.72 16.14
CA ASN A 109 16.18 16.12 16.06
C ASN A 109 16.16 14.82 16.86
N VAL A 110 15.28 14.74 17.86
CA VAL A 110 14.94 13.55 18.63
C VAL A 110 13.69 12.96 18.00
N GLY A 111 13.85 11.86 17.29
CA GLY A 111 12.77 11.22 16.55
C GLY A 111 11.74 10.55 17.46
N SER A 112 10.56 10.32 16.93
CA SER A 112 9.45 9.67 17.64
C SER A 112 9.69 8.19 17.97
N ASP A 113 10.76 7.59 17.44
CA ASP A 113 11.15 6.19 17.73
C ASP A 113 11.73 5.98 19.12
N VAL A 114 12.02 7.06 19.86
CA VAL A 114 12.38 6.96 21.28
C VAL A 114 11.22 6.36 22.07
N VAL A 115 11.52 5.33 22.87
CA VAL A 115 10.52 4.65 23.70
C VAL A 115 10.90 4.73 25.18
N ASP A 116 9.90 4.72 26.06
CA ASP A 116 10.17 4.59 27.50
C ASP A 116 10.84 3.23 27.82
N LEU A 117 11.53 3.18 28.94
CA LEU A 117 12.31 2.00 29.33
C LEU A 117 11.40 0.81 29.67
N ASN A 118 10.24 1.05 30.28
CA ASN A 118 9.43 0.04 30.93
C ASN A 118 8.32 -0.54 30.02
N ASN A 119 7.50 0.31 29.42
CA ASN A 119 6.31 -0.08 28.68
C ASN A 119 6.46 0.01 27.16
N LYS A 120 7.56 0.59 26.70
CA LYS A 120 7.86 0.82 25.27
C LYS A 120 6.87 1.74 24.57
N ASN A 121 6.28 2.69 25.32
CA ASN A 121 5.49 3.76 24.73
C ASN A 121 6.42 4.65 23.90
N ARG A 122 6.06 4.92 22.66
CA ARG A 122 6.83 5.79 21.75
C ARG A 122 6.48 7.24 21.98
N MET A 123 7.47 8.15 21.81
CA MET A 123 7.19 9.58 21.73
C MET A 123 6.07 9.85 20.71
N ALA A 124 5.14 10.71 21.08
CA ALA A 124 3.99 11.04 20.22
C ALA A 124 4.41 11.81 18.95
N ASN A 125 5.40 12.69 19.10
CA ASN A 125 5.97 13.50 18.02
C ASN A 125 7.49 13.56 18.18
N SER A 126 8.19 13.87 17.09
CA SER A 126 9.61 14.24 17.17
C SER A 126 9.77 15.60 17.85
N TYR A 127 10.92 15.81 18.48
CA TYR A 127 11.30 17.07 19.09
C TYR A 127 12.56 17.62 18.40
N SER A 128 12.59 18.91 18.08
CA SER A 128 13.74 19.52 17.43
C SER A 128 14.12 20.83 18.10
N PHE A 129 15.42 21.05 18.29
CA PHE A 129 15.98 22.33 18.69
C PHE A 129 17.21 22.68 17.86
N THR A 130 17.57 23.96 17.85
CA THR A 130 18.64 24.50 17.02
C THR A 130 19.60 25.32 17.86
N PHE A 131 20.88 25.27 17.49
CA PHE A 131 21.88 26.18 18.00
C PHE A 131 22.88 26.54 16.90
N SER A 132 23.59 27.64 17.03
CA SER A 132 24.58 28.08 16.06
C SER A 132 25.93 28.37 16.73
N THR A 133 27.00 27.90 16.12
CA THR A 133 28.39 28.25 16.50
C THR A 133 28.79 29.64 16.05
N GLY A 134 27.95 30.31 15.26
CA GLY A 134 28.11 31.71 14.81
C GLY A 134 27.11 32.64 15.48
N ASN A 135 27.13 33.91 15.03
CA ASN A 135 26.27 34.96 15.54
C ASN A 135 24.88 35.02 14.87
N LYS A 136 24.58 34.08 14.00
CA LYS A 136 23.31 33.98 13.30
C LYS A 136 22.78 32.54 13.38
N ILE A 137 21.46 32.42 13.34
CA ILE A 137 20.78 31.14 13.29
C ILE A 137 19.91 31.08 12.06
N ASP A 138 19.96 29.96 11.37
CA ASP A 138 19.05 29.66 10.26
C ASP A 138 17.68 29.29 10.83
N ARG A 139 16.62 29.96 10.35
CA ARG A 139 15.24 29.74 10.82
C ARG A 139 14.30 29.26 9.75
N ARG A 140 14.84 28.85 8.62
CA ARG A 140 14.00 28.32 7.54
C ARG A 140 13.46 26.95 7.89
N MET A 141 12.23 26.71 7.47
CA MET A 141 11.48 25.55 7.91
C MET A 141 10.63 24.96 6.77
N ILE A 142 10.54 23.64 6.75
CA ILE A 142 9.63 22.91 5.87
C ILE A 142 8.74 22.02 6.74
N THR A 143 7.42 22.08 6.52
CA THR A 143 6.46 21.24 7.23
C THR A 143 5.56 20.49 6.24
N GLY A 144 5.06 19.35 6.68
CA GLY A 144 4.14 18.54 5.90
C GLY A 144 3.64 17.33 6.67
N ARG A 145 3.01 16.45 5.93
CA ARG A 145 2.46 15.20 6.47
C ARG A 145 2.72 14.03 5.54
N VAL A 146 3.06 12.88 6.13
CA VAL A 146 3.11 11.60 5.45
C VAL A 146 1.77 10.89 5.65
N TYR A 147 1.14 10.49 4.54
CA TYR A 147 -0.11 9.75 4.51
C TYR A 147 0.20 8.28 4.20
N ALA A 148 0.10 7.45 5.23
CA ALA A 148 0.34 6.01 5.18
C ALA A 148 -0.56 5.29 6.20
N GLU A 149 -0.69 3.97 6.10
CA GLU A 149 -1.42 3.17 7.10
C GLU A 149 -0.77 3.26 8.48
N LYS A 150 0.57 3.34 8.52
CA LYS A 150 1.40 3.58 9.70
C LYS A 150 2.38 4.70 9.38
N PRO A 151 2.00 5.94 9.64
CA PRO A 151 2.82 7.09 9.26
C PRO A 151 3.91 7.44 10.29
N GLU A 152 3.87 6.83 11.49
CA GLU A 152 4.84 7.09 12.54
C GLU A 152 6.22 6.51 12.20
N GLY A 153 7.28 7.24 12.54
CA GLY A 153 8.65 6.78 12.38
C GLY A 153 9.22 6.89 10.96
N VAL A 154 8.50 7.48 10.03
CA VAL A 154 9.00 7.74 8.67
C VAL A 154 10.05 8.86 8.74
N LEU A 155 11.20 8.64 8.13
CA LEU A 155 12.28 9.63 8.06
C LEU A 155 12.03 10.60 6.90
N ILE A 156 12.28 11.87 7.15
CA ILE A 156 12.21 12.93 6.15
C ILE A 156 13.63 13.35 5.81
N TYR A 157 14.06 13.04 4.62
CA TYR A 157 15.38 13.33 4.09
C TYR A 157 15.35 14.64 3.31
N ALA A 158 16.17 15.60 3.69
CA ALA A 158 16.32 16.84 2.97
C ALA A 158 17.74 16.96 2.42
N TYR A 159 17.83 17.14 1.10
CA TYR A 159 19.09 17.32 0.37
C TYR A 159 19.15 18.75 -0.18
N ARG A 160 20.25 19.44 0.07
CA ARG A 160 20.55 20.70 -0.62
C ARG A 160 20.90 20.41 -2.06
N LEU A 161 20.26 21.12 -2.97
CA LEU A 161 20.47 20.94 -4.39
C LEU A 161 21.76 21.64 -4.85
N GLY A 162 22.69 20.84 -5.36
CA GLY A 162 23.93 21.28 -6.00
C GLY A 162 23.90 20.99 -7.52
N THR A 163 25.08 20.73 -8.08
CA THR A 163 25.23 20.39 -9.50
C THR A 163 24.86 18.95 -9.84
N GLU A 164 24.93 18.03 -8.86
CA GLU A 164 24.59 16.62 -9.04
C GLU A 164 23.31 16.29 -8.26
N THR A 165 22.22 16.01 -8.97
CA THR A 165 20.91 15.77 -8.37
C THR A 165 20.41 14.32 -8.54
N ASP A 166 21.07 13.52 -9.37
CA ASP A 166 20.58 12.18 -9.72
C ASP A 166 21.01 11.09 -8.73
N THR A 167 21.96 11.39 -7.85
CA THR A 167 22.54 10.42 -6.90
C THR A 167 22.20 10.71 -5.45
N LEU A 168 21.30 11.65 -5.17
CA LEU A 168 20.99 12.11 -3.81
C LEU A 168 20.64 10.96 -2.86
N LEU A 169 19.76 10.06 -3.28
CA LEU A 169 19.31 8.94 -2.46
C LEU A 169 20.38 7.88 -2.17
N LYS A 170 21.56 7.98 -2.83
CA LYS A 170 22.74 7.13 -2.55
C LYS A 170 23.69 7.73 -1.51
N ALA A 171 23.39 8.92 -1.05
CA ALA A 171 24.16 9.64 -0.04
C ALA A 171 23.27 9.96 1.16
N LYS A 172 23.90 10.17 2.33
CA LYS A 172 23.16 10.64 3.49
C LYS A 172 22.59 12.03 3.26
N PRO A 173 21.38 12.32 3.76
CA PRO A 173 20.76 13.64 3.62
C PRO A 173 21.50 14.72 4.45
N ASP A 174 21.38 15.97 4.02
CA ASP A 174 21.91 17.11 4.77
C ASP A 174 21.14 17.35 6.08
N TYR A 175 19.81 17.13 6.06
CA TYR A 175 18.96 17.24 7.24
C TYR A 175 18.01 16.05 7.31
N VAL A 176 17.72 15.63 8.55
CA VAL A 176 16.79 14.53 8.84
C VAL A 176 15.80 14.97 9.91
N SER A 177 14.54 14.67 9.69
CA SER A 177 13.48 14.70 10.69
C SER A 177 12.71 13.40 10.67
N GLN A 178 11.81 13.19 11.63
CA GLN A 178 10.98 11.99 11.72
C GLN A 178 9.53 12.36 11.98
N THR A 179 8.61 11.63 11.37
CA THR A 179 7.18 11.82 11.57
C THR A 179 6.73 11.35 12.95
N GLY A 180 5.78 12.06 13.55
CA GLY A 180 5.04 11.62 14.72
C GLY A 180 3.93 10.61 14.38
N ASN A 181 3.13 10.26 15.40
CA ASN A 181 2.03 9.29 15.30
C ASN A 181 0.91 9.70 14.31
N THR A 182 0.76 10.99 14.03
CA THR A 182 -0.19 11.52 13.05
C THR A 182 0.39 11.64 11.64
N GLY A 183 1.70 11.36 11.49
CA GLY A 183 2.44 11.53 10.24
C GLY A 183 2.92 12.96 9.99
N ASP A 184 2.65 13.91 10.88
CA ASP A 184 3.16 15.27 10.76
C ASP A 184 4.67 15.30 11.00
N TYR A 185 5.36 16.20 10.29
CA TYR A 185 6.78 16.42 10.44
C TYR A 185 7.17 17.88 10.28
N GLU A 186 8.33 18.22 10.81
CA GLU A 186 8.93 19.52 10.74
C GLU A 186 10.45 19.41 10.54
N LEU A 187 10.98 20.10 9.54
CA LEU A 187 12.41 20.31 9.29
C LEU A 187 12.74 21.74 9.63
N LYS A 188 13.47 21.97 10.73
CA LYS A 188 13.91 23.27 11.24
C LYS A 188 15.38 23.56 10.94
N GLY A 189 15.75 24.82 11.08
CA GLY A 189 17.15 25.25 11.03
C GLY A 189 17.79 25.09 9.66
N LEU A 190 17.00 25.11 8.59
CA LEU A 190 17.49 24.96 7.25
C LEU A 190 18.23 26.21 6.80
N SER A 191 19.40 26.03 6.17
CA SER A 191 20.14 27.13 5.54
C SER A 191 19.45 27.64 4.29
N GLU A 192 19.85 28.81 3.82
CA GLU A 192 19.36 29.34 2.54
C GLU A 192 19.82 28.47 1.37
N SER A 193 18.88 27.78 0.70
CA SER A 193 19.16 26.88 -0.41
C SER A 193 17.89 26.44 -1.12
N ASN A 194 18.07 25.71 -2.23
CA ASN A 194 17.05 24.87 -2.81
C ASN A 194 17.16 23.45 -2.23
N TYR A 195 16.03 22.84 -1.97
CA TYR A 195 15.96 21.53 -1.33
C TYR A 195 15.11 20.54 -2.12
N ARG A 196 15.53 19.29 -2.11
CA ARG A 196 14.71 18.14 -2.49
C ARG A 196 14.45 17.28 -1.26
N ILE A 197 13.17 17.01 -1.02
CA ILE A 197 12.72 16.32 0.19
C ILE A 197 12.12 14.97 -0.19
N PHE A 198 12.49 13.91 0.52
CA PHE A 198 11.88 12.59 0.40
C PHE A 198 11.37 12.13 1.75
N ALA A 199 10.28 11.38 1.77
CA ALA A 199 9.85 10.62 2.94
C ALA A 199 10.29 9.17 2.76
N VAL A 200 11.03 8.59 3.70
CA VAL A 200 11.58 7.24 3.59
C VAL A 200 11.27 6.43 4.85
N LEU A 201 10.61 5.30 4.69
CA LEU A 201 10.54 4.31 5.75
C LEU A 201 11.77 3.40 5.63
N ASP A 202 12.88 3.91 6.17
CA ASP A 202 14.20 3.29 6.14
C ASP A 202 14.24 2.07 7.07
N LYS A 203 14.29 0.89 6.49
CA LYS A 203 14.25 -0.38 7.22
C LYS A 203 15.56 -0.70 7.95
N TYR A 204 16.68 -0.28 7.38
CA TYR A 204 18.01 -0.55 7.94
C TYR A 204 18.55 0.59 8.80
N ARG A 205 17.92 1.76 8.78
CA ARG A 205 18.30 2.97 9.54
C ARG A 205 19.72 3.44 9.26
N ASP A 206 20.15 3.31 8.02
CA ASP A 206 21.48 3.74 7.58
C ASP A 206 21.49 5.12 6.89
N LEU A 207 20.30 5.73 6.75
CA LEU A 207 20.03 7.01 6.09
C LEU A 207 20.32 6.97 4.58
N ILE A 208 20.22 5.81 3.97
CA ILE A 208 20.33 5.59 2.53
C ILE A 208 19.07 4.87 2.06
N TYR A 209 18.51 5.31 0.95
CA TYR A 209 17.34 4.65 0.38
C TYR A 209 17.71 3.36 -0.33
N ASP A 210 17.12 2.25 0.10
CA ASP A 210 17.21 0.93 -0.54
C ASP A 210 15.94 0.65 -1.33
N LEU A 211 16.08 0.62 -2.67
CA LEU A 211 14.98 0.43 -3.61
C LEU A 211 14.16 -0.84 -3.33
N ASP A 212 14.82 -1.92 -2.92
CA ASP A 212 14.18 -3.24 -2.75
C ASP A 212 13.51 -3.41 -1.37
N GLN A 213 13.86 -2.57 -0.39
CA GLN A 213 13.45 -2.77 1.00
C GLN A 213 12.55 -1.66 1.53
N ASP A 214 12.83 -0.42 1.15
CA ASP A 214 12.23 0.75 1.75
C ASP A 214 10.96 1.20 1.03
N LEU A 215 10.05 1.83 1.78
CA LEU A 215 8.98 2.61 1.19
C LEU A 215 9.46 4.06 1.02
N ILE A 216 9.05 4.69 -0.07
CA ILE A 216 9.43 6.06 -0.37
C ILE A 216 8.22 6.92 -0.74
N GLY A 217 8.25 8.18 -0.34
CA GLY A 217 7.38 9.25 -0.84
C GLY A 217 8.22 10.24 -1.65
N ILE A 218 7.84 10.42 -2.90
CA ILE A 218 8.51 11.34 -3.84
C ILE A 218 7.86 12.73 -3.72
N PRO A 219 8.66 13.81 -3.73
CA PRO A 219 8.11 15.17 -3.71
C PRO A 219 7.39 15.50 -5.02
N CYS A 220 6.43 16.42 -4.96
CA CYS A 220 5.79 16.94 -6.17
C CYS A 220 6.60 18.06 -6.85
N LYS A 221 7.60 18.61 -6.17
CA LYS A 221 8.55 19.64 -6.68
C LYS A 221 9.72 19.83 -5.73
N ASP A 222 10.77 20.49 -6.20
CA ASP A 222 11.82 21.03 -5.34
C ASP A 222 11.33 22.29 -4.63
N ILE A 223 11.92 22.58 -3.46
CA ILE A 223 11.56 23.73 -2.61
C ILE A 223 12.69 24.73 -2.66
N SER A 224 12.35 25.99 -2.90
CA SER A 224 13.29 27.12 -2.78
C SER A 224 13.05 27.85 -1.45
N LEU A 225 14.08 27.92 -0.61
CA LEU A 225 14.11 28.71 0.62
C LEU A 225 15.18 29.78 0.49
N ILE A 226 14.98 30.73 -0.40
CA ILE A 226 15.94 31.78 -0.76
C ILE A 226 15.35 33.13 -0.34
N ALA A 227 16.21 34.05 0.07
CA ALA A 227 15.83 35.39 0.51
C ALA A 227 14.76 35.39 1.63
N ASP A 228 13.59 35.96 1.38
CA ASP A 228 12.52 36.14 2.38
C ASP A 228 11.64 34.88 2.55
N ASP A 229 11.82 33.84 1.70
CA ASP A 229 11.12 32.57 1.81
C ASP A 229 11.70 31.74 2.96
N THR A 230 11.09 31.86 4.13
CA THR A 230 11.56 31.20 5.36
C THR A 230 10.74 29.98 5.76
N LEU A 231 9.54 29.83 5.22
CA LEU A 231 8.62 28.75 5.56
C LEU A 231 7.96 28.16 4.32
N PHE A 232 8.09 26.84 4.16
CA PHE A 232 7.31 26.08 3.20
C PHE A 232 6.41 25.09 3.94
N THR A 233 5.11 25.11 3.63
CA THR A 233 4.12 24.23 4.28
C THR A 233 3.49 23.27 3.28
N ASN A 234 2.93 22.17 3.81
CA ASN A 234 2.20 21.18 3.04
C ASN A 234 3.04 20.44 1.97
N MET A 235 4.33 20.19 2.27
CA MET A 235 5.09 19.19 1.52
C MET A 235 4.63 17.81 1.99
N ASN A 236 3.59 17.31 1.36
CA ASN A 236 2.92 16.07 1.75
C ASN A 236 3.41 14.89 0.92
N PHE A 237 3.41 13.70 1.52
CA PHE A 237 3.86 12.48 0.88
C PHE A 237 2.83 11.35 1.03
N LYS A 238 2.68 10.55 -0.02
CA LYS A 238 2.13 9.19 0.04
C LYS A 238 3.27 8.21 -0.17
N LEU A 239 3.37 7.19 0.70
CA LEU A 239 4.42 6.19 0.58
C LEU A 239 4.00 5.09 -0.38
N PHE A 240 4.96 4.63 -1.17
CA PHE A 240 4.83 3.44 -2.01
C PHE A 240 6.13 2.65 -2.01
N LYS A 241 6.06 1.39 -2.41
CA LYS A 241 7.26 0.60 -2.70
C LYS A 241 7.54 0.71 -4.18
N ALA A 242 8.71 1.25 -4.53
CA ALA A 242 9.14 1.25 -5.92
C ALA A 242 9.40 -0.19 -6.36
N ASP A 243 8.73 -0.63 -7.40
CA ASP A 243 8.91 -1.96 -7.98
C ASP A 243 9.58 -1.84 -9.33
N THR A 244 10.77 -2.42 -9.45
CA THR A 244 11.56 -2.45 -10.68
C THR A 244 11.65 -3.85 -11.28
N THR A 245 11.01 -4.82 -10.63
CA THR A 245 11.06 -6.20 -11.08
C THR A 245 10.06 -6.41 -12.20
N ALA A 246 10.51 -7.03 -13.26
CA ALA A 246 9.63 -7.45 -14.34
C ALA A 246 9.15 -8.88 -14.10
N PRO A 247 7.90 -9.21 -14.43
CA PRO A 247 7.41 -10.57 -14.33
C PRO A 247 8.23 -11.53 -15.19
N ARG A 248 8.50 -12.71 -14.65
CA ARG A 248 9.26 -13.77 -15.29
C ARG A 248 8.55 -15.10 -15.15
N PHE A 249 8.74 -15.99 -16.10
CA PHE A 249 8.36 -17.39 -15.95
C PHE A 249 9.20 -18.06 -14.88
N LEU A 250 8.55 -18.71 -13.92
CA LEU A 250 9.21 -19.43 -12.83
C LEU A 250 9.12 -20.95 -13.00
N LYS A 251 7.96 -21.46 -13.41
CA LYS A 251 7.70 -22.90 -13.58
C LYS A 251 6.63 -23.13 -14.63
N GLY A 252 6.84 -24.13 -15.49
CA GLY A 252 5.87 -24.58 -16.52
C GLY A 252 5.69 -26.08 -16.48
N ILE A 253 4.47 -26.56 -16.24
CA ILE A 253 4.12 -27.98 -16.22
C ILE A 253 2.80 -28.21 -16.94
N MET A 254 2.67 -29.30 -17.72
CA MET A 254 1.38 -29.75 -18.21
C MET A 254 0.67 -30.56 -17.13
N THR A 255 -0.57 -30.20 -16.83
CA THR A 255 -1.45 -30.92 -15.89
C THR A 255 -2.12 -32.14 -16.58
N ASP A 256 -2.31 -32.01 -17.88
CA ASP A 256 -2.83 -32.99 -18.81
C ASP A 256 -2.30 -32.70 -20.24
N LYS A 257 -2.73 -33.40 -21.25
CA LYS A 257 -2.22 -33.24 -22.63
C LYS A 257 -2.55 -31.89 -23.29
N LYS A 258 -3.37 -31.04 -22.65
CA LYS A 258 -3.80 -29.73 -23.18
C LYS A 258 -3.48 -28.54 -22.29
N HIS A 259 -3.44 -28.72 -21.00
CA HIS A 259 -3.29 -27.57 -20.08
C HIS A 259 -1.86 -27.45 -19.59
N ILE A 260 -1.24 -26.34 -19.87
CA ILE A 260 0.08 -25.92 -19.37
C ILE A 260 -0.14 -24.91 -18.26
N LEU A 261 0.09 -25.29 -17.01
CA LEU A 261 0.10 -24.40 -15.88
C LEU A 261 1.48 -23.74 -15.78
N VAL A 262 1.52 -22.42 -15.87
CA VAL A 262 2.72 -21.62 -15.71
C VAL A 262 2.58 -20.72 -14.49
N THR A 263 3.58 -20.77 -13.63
CA THR A 263 3.73 -19.86 -12.50
C THR A 263 4.71 -18.76 -12.88
N LEU A 264 4.34 -17.52 -12.60
CA LEU A 264 5.20 -16.34 -12.78
C LEU A 264 5.74 -15.87 -11.42
N THR A 265 6.74 -15.02 -11.46
CA THR A 265 7.26 -14.34 -10.26
C THR A 265 6.24 -13.38 -9.65
N GLU A 266 5.36 -12.81 -10.48
CA GLU A 266 4.32 -11.85 -10.12
C GLU A 266 3.20 -11.80 -11.17
N GLU A 267 2.14 -11.03 -10.92
CA GLU A 267 1.02 -10.83 -11.84
C GLU A 267 1.44 -10.00 -13.07
N ILE A 268 0.95 -10.40 -14.25
CA ILE A 268 1.16 -9.63 -15.50
C ILE A 268 -0.03 -8.72 -15.80
N ASP A 269 0.22 -7.73 -16.64
CA ASP A 269 -0.83 -6.90 -17.23
C ASP A 269 -1.82 -7.78 -18.02
N LYS A 270 -3.09 -7.77 -17.64
CA LYS A 270 -4.15 -8.57 -18.28
C LYS A 270 -4.31 -8.32 -19.78
N ARG A 271 -3.88 -7.16 -20.27
CA ARG A 271 -3.84 -6.84 -21.71
C ARG A 271 -2.93 -7.78 -22.51
N LEU A 272 -2.01 -8.48 -21.83
CA LEU A 272 -1.13 -9.48 -22.42
C LEU A 272 -1.73 -10.90 -22.48
N LEU A 273 -2.89 -11.15 -21.87
CA LEU A 273 -3.59 -12.45 -21.93
C LEU A 273 -4.23 -12.65 -23.31
N LYS A 274 -3.39 -12.71 -24.33
CA LYS A 274 -3.76 -12.97 -25.72
C LYS A 274 -2.86 -14.07 -26.28
N PRO A 275 -3.42 -15.13 -26.88
CA PRO A 275 -2.62 -16.22 -27.44
C PRO A 275 -1.49 -15.78 -28.38
N SER A 276 -1.71 -14.70 -29.13
CA SER A 276 -0.73 -14.16 -30.09
C SER A 276 0.58 -13.64 -29.46
N ASN A 277 0.61 -13.38 -28.16
CA ASN A 277 1.80 -12.90 -27.44
C ASN A 277 2.73 -14.05 -27.00
N TYR A 278 2.34 -15.30 -27.28
CA TYR A 278 3.03 -16.49 -26.82
C TYR A 278 3.25 -17.48 -27.94
N LEU A 279 4.35 -18.21 -27.84
CA LEU A 279 4.73 -19.21 -28.82
C LEU A 279 5.23 -20.48 -28.11
N LEU A 280 4.87 -21.65 -28.65
CA LEU A 280 5.46 -22.92 -28.26
C LEU A 280 6.55 -23.31 -29.27
N PHE A 281 7.73 -23.62 -28.77
CA PHE A 281 8.87 -24.02 -29.58
C PHE A 281 9.37 -25.40 -29.16
N ASP A 282 9.28 -26.34 -30.09
CA ASP A 282 9.81 -27.69 -29.96
C ASP A 282 11.26 -27.70 -30.48
N SER A 283 12.22 -27.76 -29.56
CA SER A 283 13.65 -27.74 -29.92
C SER A 283 14.15 -29.08 -30.50
N THR A 284 13.38 -30.20 -30.33
CA THR A 284 13.72 -31.50 -30.88
C THR A 284 13.44 -31.57 -32.38
N THR A 285 12.31 -31.01 -32.80
CA THR A 285 11.88 -31.00 -34.22
C THR A 285 12.18 -29.66 -34.91
N ASN A 286 12.54 -28.65 -34.15
CA ASN A 286 12.72 -27.25 -34.61
C ASN A 286 11.41 -26.64 -35.15
N GLU A 287 10.27 -27.08 -34.62
CA GLU A 287 8.94 -26.61 -35.04
C GLU A 287 8.37 -25.60 -34.03
N LYS A 288 7.52 -24.71 -34.57
CA LYS A 288 6.77 -23.73 -33.78
C LYS A 288 5.30 -24.01 -33.85
N SER A 289 4.62 -24.02 -32.72
CA SER A 289 3.16 -24.11 -32.64
C SER A 289 2.54 -22.97 -31.85
N GLN A 290 1.25 -22.76 -32.09
CA GLN A 290 0.52 -21.63 -31.53
C GLN A 290 -0.13 -22.03 -30.18
N VAL A 291 -0.30 -21.04 -29.31
CA VAL A 291 -1.21 -21.11 -28.19
C VAL A 291 -2.63 -20.85 -28.73
N GLN A 292 -3.60 -21.67 -28.32
CA GLN A 292 -5.01 -21.54 -28.70
C GLN A 292 -5.75 -20.66 -27.69
N TYR A 293 -5.55 -20.92 -26.38
CA TYR A 293 -6.14 -20.16 -25.29
C TYR A 293 -5.09 -19.79 -24.25
N VAL A 294 -5.27 -18.64 -23.62
CA VAL A 294 -4.50 -18.20 -22.44
C VAL A 294 -5.44 -17.49 -21.46
N TYR A 295 -5.38 -17.88 -20.20
CA TYR A 295 -6.21 -17.29 -19.17
C TYR A 295 -5.55 -17.35 -17.80
N GLN A 296 -6.00 -16.47 -16.92
CA GLN A 296 -5.54 -16.40 -15.54
C GLN A 296 -6.30 -17.40 -14.69
N LYS A 297 -5.59 -18.15 -13.86
CA LYS A 297 -6.23 -19.08 -12.93
C LYS A 297 -6.96 -18.32 -11.84
N TYR A 298 -8.25 -18.61 -11.67
CA TYR A 298 -9.09 -17.93 -10.69
C TYR A 298 -8.48 -17.95 -9.28
N GLY A 299 -8.41 -16.76 -8.65
CA GLY A 299 -7.86 -16.55 -7.30
C GLY A 299 -6.34 -16.65 -7.20
N LYS A 300 -5.62 -16.82 -8.33
CA LYS A 300 -4.16 -16.91 -8.38
C LYS A 300 -3.57 -16.04 -9.51
N PRO A 301 -3.40 -14.76 -9.28
CA PRO A 301 -3.03 -13.82 -10.33
C PRO A 301 -1.67 -14.08 -11.00
N ALA A 302 -0.72 -14.73 -10.31
CA ALA A 302 0.56 -15.14 -10.87
C ALA A 302 0.58 -16.55 -11.50
N GLU A 303 -0.57 -17.22 -11.63
CA GLU A 303 -0.69 -18.51 -12.32
C GLU A 303 -1.51 -18.35 -13.60
N LEU A 304 -0.91 -18.70 -14.75
CA LEU A 304 -1.56 -18.68 -16.05
C LEU A 304 -1.73 -20.11 -16.58
N ILE A 305 -2.79 -20.33 -17.33
CA ILE A 305 -3.03 -21.57 -18.06
C ILE A 305 -2.93 -21.27 -19.56
N PHE A 306 -2.13 -22.06 -20.25
CA PHE A 306 -1.97 -22.01 -21.71
C PHE A 306 -2.47 -23.31 -22.30
N VAL A 307 -3.24 -23.22 -23.36
CA VAL A 307 -3.74 -24.35 -24.11
C VAL A 307 -3.09 -24.36 -25.49
N PRO A 308 -2.23 -25.35 -25.83
CA PRO A 308 -1.64 -25.47 -27.16
C PRO A 308 -2.69 -25.79 -28.21
N LYS A 309 -2.52 -25.21 -29.40
CA LYS A 309 -3.37 -25.55 -30.56
C LYS A 309 -3.12 -26.99 -31.00
N ASP A 310 -1.86 -27.39 -31.11
CA ASP A 310 -1.43 -28.70 -31.58
C ASP A 310 -1.03 -29.58 -30.39
N LYS A 311 -1.08 -30.91 -30.60
CA LYS A 311 -0.64 -31.87 -29.58
C LYS A 311 0.88 -31.80 -29.42
N LEU A 312 1.35 -31.69 -28.17
CA LEU A 312 2.77 -31.77 -27.84
C LEU A 312 3.20 -33.22 -27.64
N ASN A 313 4.42 -33.56 -28.06
CA ASN A 313 4.98 -34.90 -27.87
C ASN A 313 5.74 -34.98 -26.53
N ILE A 314 5.46 -35.98 -25.72
CA ILE A 314 6.06 -36.19 -24.41
C ILE A 314 7.58 -36.41 -24.47
N ASP A 315 8.10 -36.93 -25.57
CA ASP A 315 9.52 -37.24 -25.76
C ASP A 315 10.32 -36.00 -26.25
N ASN A 316 9.63 -34.91 -26.56
CA ASN A 316 10.24 -33.72 -27.11
C ASN A 316 10.56 -32.68 -26.03
N SER A 317 11.57 -31.86 -26.31
CA SER A 317 11.92 -30.73 -25.48
C SER A 317 11.22 -29.45 -25.97
N VAL A 318 10.15 -29.07 -25.29
CA VAL A 318 9.28 -27.95 -25.67
C VAL A 318 9.42 -26.78 -24.70
N TYR A 319 9.43 -25.59 -25.28
CA TYR A 319 9.52 -24.34 -24.55
C TYR A 319 8.30 -23.46 -24.84
N LEU A 320 7.77 -22.83 -23.79
CA LEU A 320 6.86 -21.68 -23.93
C LEU A 320 7.70 -20.42 -23.96
N ILE A 321 7.45 -19.57 -24.94
CA ILE A 321 8.15 -18.29 -25.15
C ILE A 321 7.12 -17.17 -25.10
N ALA A 322 7.43 -16.09 -24.38
CA ALA A 322 6.68 -14.85 -24.40
C ALA A 322 7.54 -13.77 -25.06
N ASP A 323 6.99 -13.02 -26.01
CA ASP A 323 7.70 -11.88 -26.62
C ASP A 323 8.00 -10.80 -25.59
N VAL A 324 7.00 -10.47 -24.75
CA VAL A 324 7.11 -9.52 -23.65
C VAL A 324 6.25 -10.00 -22.49
N LEU A 325 6.82 -10.06 -21.31
CA LEU A 325 6.10 -10.08 -20.04
C LEU A 325 6.18 -8.69 -19.42
N LYS A 326 5.07 -8.17 -18.93
CA LYS A 326 4.98 -6.83 -18.36
C LYS A 326 3.94 -6.81 -17.25
N ASP A 327 4.23 -6.09 -16.16
CA ASP A 327 3.29 -5.79 -15.09
C ASP A 327 2.44 -4.53 -15.38
N THR A 328 1.64 -4.13 -14.43
CA THR A 328 0.82 -2.91 -14.52
C THR A 328 1.62 -1.63 -14.31
N LEU A 329 2.87 -1.71 -13.81
CA LEU A 329 3.80 -0.60 -13.60
C LEU A 329 4.76 -0.39 -14.78
N GLU A 330 4.53 -1.11 -15.89
CA GLU A 330 5.34 -1.06 -17.12
C GLU A 330 6.73 -1.70 -17.00
N ASN A 331 7.05 -2.40 -15.87
CA ASN A 331 8.27 -3.21 -15.81
C ASN A 331 8.15 -4.38 -16.78
N LYS A 332 9.11 -4.51 -17.69
CA LYS A 332 9.02 -5.48 -18.79
C LYS A 332 10.27 -6.32 -18.92
N TYR A 333 10.05 -7.59 -19.25
CA TYR A 333 11.08 -8.52 -19.68
C TYR A 333 10.77 -9.03 -21.09
N GLN A 334 11.77 -9.05 -21.97
CA GLN A 334 11.60 -9.44 -23.37
C GLN A 334 12.16 -10.84 -23.62
N ASN A 335 11.50 -11.59 -24.49
CA ASN A 335 11.91 -12.92 -24.91
C ASN A 335 12.15 -13.89 -23.74
N ASP A 336 11.25 -13.86 -22.76
CA ASP A 336 11.30 -14.85 -21.67
C ASP A 336 10.82 -16.21 -22.15
N PHE A 337 11.44 -17.26 -21.63
CA PHE A 337 11.07 -18.62 -22.00
C PHE A 337 11.20 -19.59 -20.85
N ILE A 338 10.43 -20.66 -20.89
CA ILE A 338 10.49 -21.73 -19.91
C ILE A 338 10.35 -23.09 -20.56
N HIS A 339 11.17 -24.05 -20.11
CA HIS A 339 11.06 -25.45 -20.51
C HIS A 339 9.82 -26.07 -19.86
N LEU A 340 9.04 -26.80 -20.64
CA LEU A 340 7.80 -27.45 -20.19
C LEU A 340 8.04 -28.91 -19.83
N THR A 341 7.45 -29.33 -18.72
CA THR A 341 7.29 -30.75 -18.42
C THR A 341 6.01 -31.20 -19.08
N ILE A 342 6.13 -32.04 -20.14
CA ILE A 342 5.01 -32.49 -20.96
C ILE A 342 4.27 -33.64 -20.26
N SER A 343 2.95 -33.69 -20.44
CA SER A 343 2.07 -34.75 -19.97
C SER A 343 1.22 -35.31 -21.12
N ASP A 344 1.02 -36.62 -21.15
CA ASP A 344 0.11 -37.31 -22.08
C ASP A 344 -1.22 -37.71 -21.43
N ARG A 345 -1.41 -37.32 -20.14
CA ARG A 345 -2.66 -37.61 -19.42
C ARG A 345 -3.85 -37.03 -20.19
N PRO A 346 -4.88 -37.84 -20.50
CA PRO A 346 -6.04 -37.34 -21.21
C PRO A 346 -6.74 -36.22 -20.47
N ASP A 347 -7.14 -35.18 -21.19
CA ASP A 347 -8.10 -34.22 -20.71
C ASP A 347 -9.51 -34.78 -20.99
N THR A 348 -10.26 -34.98 -19.94
CA THR A 348 -11.66 -35.49 -19.97
C THR A 348 -12.58 -34.60 -19.16
N SER A 349 -12.10 -33.42 -18.82
CA SER A 349 -12.81 -32.46 -17.95
C SER A 349 -13.93 -31.78 -18.74
N ALA A 350 -15.12 -31.73 -18.18
CA ALA A 350 -16.20 -30.91 -18.72
C ALA A 350 -15.97 -29.45 -18.31
N ILE A 351 -16.38 -28.50 -19.15
CA ILE A 351 -16.32 -27.06 -18.81
C ILE A 351 -17.33 -26.74 -17.71
N ASN A 352 -16.87 -26.11 -16.66
CA ASN A 352 -17.68 -25.69 -15.52
C ASN A 352 -17.51 -24.22 -15.18
N VAL A 353 -18.56 -23.61 -14.61
CA VAL A 353 -18.47 -22.31 -13.96
C VAL A 353 -17.92 -22.52 -12.55
N ILE A 354 -16.78 -21.90 -12.27
CA ILE A 354 -16.10 -22.01 -10.97
C ILE A 354 -16.43 -20.86 -10.03
N ALA A 355 -16.74 -19.68 -10.57
CA ALA A 355 -17.14 -18.51 -9.78
C ALA A 355 -17.97 -17.52 -10.60
N THR A 356 -18.70 -16.67 -9.90
CA THR A 356 -19.44 -15.54 -10.50
C THR A 356 -19.31 -14.28 -9.64
N GLU A 357 -19.32 -13.14 -10.30
CA GLU A 357 -19.47 -11.83 -9.68
C GLU A 357 -20.64 -11.09 -10.36
N PRO A 358 -21.73 -10.81 -9.66
CA PRO A 358 -21.97 -11.05 -8.21
C PRO A 358 -22.04 -12.57 -7.89
N LYS A 359 -21.73 -12.90 -6.62
CA LYS A 359 -21.87 -14.29 -6.14
C LYS A 359 -23.34 -14.71 -6.13
N GLN A 360 -23.57 -16.02 -6.17
CA GLN A 360 -24.91 -16.58 -6.01
C GLN A 360 -25.66 -15.97 -4.82
N ASN A 361 -26.86 -15.43 -5.05
CA ASN A 361 -27.73 -14.77 -4.06
C ASN A 361 -27.13 -13.51 -3.41
N SER A 362 -26.13 -12.90 -4.00
CA SER A 362 -25.62 -11.58 -3.55
C SER A 362 -26.26 -10.45 -4.34
N SER A 363 -25.98 -9.22 -3.95
CA SER A 363 -26.52 -8.02 -4.60
C SER A 363 -25.45 -7.25 -5.35
N ILE A 364 -25.86 -6.57 -6.43
CA ILE A 364 -25.03 -5.70 -7.27
C ILE A 364 -25.74 -4.35 -7.47
N ASP A 365 -25.00 -3.32 -7.81
CA ASP A 365 -25.60 -2.06 -8.28
C ASP A 365 -26.40 -2.29 -9.57
N PHE A 366 -27.52 -1.58 -9.70
CA PHE A 366 -28.37 -1.67 -10.87
C PHE A 366 -27.94 -0.73 -12.01
N VAL A 367 -27.07 0.24 -11.75
CA VAL A 367 -26.49 1.15 -12.74
C VAL A 367 -25.22 0.55 -13.32
N ASP A 368 -25.15 0.41 -14.64
CA ASP A 368 -24.01 -0.17 -15.40
C ASP A 368 -23.40 -1.43 -14.77
N PRO A 369 -24.22 -2.45 -14.39
CA PRO A 369 -23.68 -3.61 -13.72
C PRO A 369 -22.84 -4.47 -14.68
N LYS A 370 -21.69 -4.93 -14.18
CA LYS A 370 -20.86 -5.92 -14.86
C LYS A 370 -20.97 -7.25 -14.14
N ILE A 371 -21.40 -8.27 -14.86
CA ILE A 371 -21.54 -9.60 -14.32
C ILE A 371 -20.43 -10.46 -14.91
N ILE A 372 -19.52 -10.96 -14.06
CA ILE A 372 -18.33 -11.70 -14.46
C ILE A 372 -18.54 -13.18 -14.15
N ILE A 373 -18.21 -14.02 -15.09
CA ILE A 373 -18.31 -15.46 -14.97
C ILE A 373 -16.95 -16.08 -15.27
N TYR A 374 -16.43 -16.85 -14.31
CA TYR A 374 -15.15 -17.53 -14.40
C TYR A 374 -15.38 -19.02 -14.70
N PHE A 375 -14.74 -19.51 -15.74
CA PHE A 375 -14.75 -20.92 -16.13
C PHE A 375 -13.42 -21.58 -15.75
N ASP A 376 -13.44 -22.90 -15.63
CA ASP A 376 -12.25 -23.71 -15.34
C ASP A 376 -11.38 -23.94 -16.59
N ASP A 377 -11.92 -23.70 -17.78
CA ASP A 377 -11.23 -23.87 -19.05
C ASP A 377 -11.61 -22.81 -20.09
N GLY A 378 -10.72 -22.65 -21.10
CA GLY A 378 -10.97 -21.85 -22.29
C GLY A 378 -11.87 -22.60 -23.29
N PHE A 379 -12.70 -21.86 -24.02
CA PHE A 379 -13.69 -22.43 -24.93
C PHE A 379 -13.87 -21.61 -26.20
N GLU A 380 -14.50 -22.27 -27.23
CA GLU A 380 -14.86 -21.60 -28.47
C GLU A 380 -15.86 -20.46 -28.22
N LYS A 381 -15.51 -19.26 -28.71
CA LYS A 381 -16.30 -18.04 -28.45
C LYS A 381 -17.42 -17.77 -29.45
N ASN A 382 -17.49 -18.59 -30.53
CA ASN A 382 -18.47 -18.41 -31.59
C ASN A 382 -19.88 -18.66 -31.08
N ASP A 383 -20.81 -17.73 -31.37
CA ASP A 383 -22.24 -17.86 -31.06
C ASP A 383 -22.62 -18.09 -29.58
N ILE A 384 -21.66 -17.94 -28.65
CA ILE A 384 -21.86 -18.20 -27.21
C ILE A 384 -23.03 -17.37 -26.63
N GLN A 385 -23.20 -16.13 -27.06
CA GLN A 385 -24.29 -15.29 -26.58
C GLN A 385 -25.68 -15.89 -26.79
N LYS A 386 -25.89 -16.69 -27.85
CA LYS A 386 -27.15 -17.37 -28.12
C LYS A 386 -27.48 -18.47 -27.10
N HIS A 387 -26.51 -18.93 -26.35
CA HIS A 387 -26.62 -19.98 -25.36
C HIS A 387 -26.66 -19.47 -23.92
N ILE A 388 -26.82 -18.15 -23.78
CA ILE A 388 -26.96 -17.43 -22.51
C ILE A 388 -28.35 -16.79 -22.48
N THR A 389 -29.06 -16.98 -21.39
CA THR A 389 -30.35 -16.33 -21.15
C THR A 389 -30.23 -15.46 -19.90
N PHE A 390 -30.65 -14.21 -20.02
CA PHE A 390 -30.68 -13.28 -18.90
C PHE A 390 -32.12 -12.78 -18.72
N THR A 391 -32.72 -13.06 -17.56
CA THR A 391 -34.13 -12.71 -17.27
C THR A 391 -34.27 -12.17 -15.85
N ASP A 392 -35.36 -11.43 -15.63
CA ASP A 392 -35.87 -11.23 -14.26
C ASP A 392 -36.59 -12.50 -13.76
N THR A 393 -37.01 -12.53 -12.50
CA THR A 393 -37.72 -13.69 -11.91
C THR A 393 -39.15 -13.87 -12.45
N LEU A 394 -39.68 -12.90 -13.18
CA LEU A 394 -40.97 -13.00 -13.87
C LEU A 394 -40.82 -13.61 -15.29
N GLY A 395 -39.58 -13.85 -15.73
CA GLY A 395 -39.28 -14.37 -17.05
C GLY A 395 -39.12 -13.31 -18.15
N ASN A 396 -39.13 -12.01 -17.80
CA ASN A 396 -38.87 -10.97 -18.79
C ASN A 396 -37.40 -10.95 -19.18
N GLU A 397 -37.11 -10.96 -20.47
CA GLU A 397 -35.74 -10.92 -20.99
C GLU A 397 -35.06 -9.58 -20.73
N VAL A 398 -33.78 -9.63 -20.36
CA VAL A 398 -32.87 -8.50 -20.23
C VAL A 398 -31.91 -8.52 -21.41
N PRO A 399 -31.97 -7.52 -22.32
CA PRO A 399 -31.01 -7.41 -23.40
C PRO A 399 -29.61 -7.12 -22.86
N PHE A 400 -28.60 -7.86 -23.36
CA PHE A 400 -27.22 -7.77 -22.91
C PHE A 400 -26.22 -7.94 -24.05
N LYS A 401 -24.97 -7.57 -23.79
CA LYS A 401 -23.80 -7.88 -24.60
C LYS A 401 -22.80 -8.71 -23.77
N ILE A 402 -21.94 -9.44 -24.46
CA ILE A 402 -20.85 -10.17 -23.83
C ILE A 402 -19.49 -9.64 -24.30
N ASN A 403 -18.52 -9.70 -23.41
CA ASN A 403 -17.08 -9.51 -23.67
C ASN A 403 -16.29 -10.60 -22.95
N PHE A 404 -15.00 -10.69 -23.26
CA PHE A 404 -14.08 -11.63 -22.63
C PHE A 404 -12.88 -10.84 -22.09
N ASP A 405 -12.56 -11.03 -20.80
CA ASP A 405 -11.36 -10.45 -20.19
C ASP A 405 -10.12 -11.32 -20.52
N ASP A 406 -10.33 -12.64 -20.59
CA ASP A 406 -9.39 -13.63 -21.11
C ASP A 406 -10.18 -14.80 -21.76
N ASP A 407 -9.51 -15.94 -22.04
CA ASP A 407 -10.15 -17.04 -22.75
C ASP A 407 -11.09 -17.91 -21.88
N ALA A 408 -11.08 -17.74 -20.54
CA ALA A 408 -11.96 -18.42 -19.59
C ALA A 408 -12.81 -17.46 -18.73
N THR A 409 -12.74 -16.14 -18.98
CA THR A 409 -13.47 -15.13 -18.21
C THR A 409 -14.43 -14.36 -19.08
N LEU A 410 -15.73 -14.57 -18.86
CA LEU A 410 -16.83 -13.96 -19.60
C LEU A 410 -17.43 -12.80 -18.80
N VAL A 411 -17.64 -11.67 -19.46
CA VAL A 411 -18.31 -10.47 -18.91
C VAL A 411 -19.65 -10.29 -19.62
N VAL A 412 -20.73 -10.31 -18.85
CA VAL A 412 -22.10 -10.04 -19.31
C VAL A 412 -22.50 -8.63 -18.84
N SER A 413 -22.85 -7.76 -19.77
CA SER A 413 -23.26 -6.38 -19.48
C SER A 413 -24.64 -6.12 -20.05
N PRO A 414 -25.65 -5.77 -19.24
CA PRO A 414 -26.95 -5.33 -19.74
C PRO A 414 -26.80 -4.11 -20.65
N LEU A 415 -27.66 -4.00 -21.65
CA LEU A 415 -27.67 -2.84 -22.56
C LEU A 415 -28.28 -1.57 -21.95
N LYS A 416 -28.97 -1.72 -20.81
CA LYS A 416 -29.57 -0.63 -20.01
C LYS A 416 -29.42 -1.00 -18.55
N ASP A 417 -29.51 0.02 -17.71
CA ASP A 417 -29.56 -0.16 -16.26
C ASP A 417 -30.64 -1.18 -15.86
N LEU A 418 -30.33 -1.98 -14.87
CA LEU A 418 -31.30 -2.91 -14.28
C LEU A 418 -32.32 -2.13 -13.42
N LYS A 419 -33.40 -2.78 -13.02
CA LYS A 419 -34.34 -2.17 -12.06
C LYS A 419 -33.83 -2.38 -10.65
N ALA A 420 -33.93 -1.36 -9.80
CA ALA A 420 -33.59 -1.45 -8.38
C ALA A 420 -34.49 -2.46 -7.65
N ASP A 421 -33.95 -3.10 -6.62
CA ASP A 421 -34.66 -4.04 -5.74
C ASP A 421 -35.39 -5.15 -6.52
N LYS A 422 -34.65 -5.76 -7.46
CA LYS A 422 -35.14 -6.86 -8.30
C LYS A 422 -34.16 -8.02 -8.33
N ASP A 423 -34.75 -9.18 -8.50
CA ASP A 423 -34.02 -10.44 -8.67
C ASP A 423 -33.86 -10.76 -10.14
N TYR A 424 -32.67 -11.25 -10.50
CA TYR A 424 -32.30 -11.62 -11.85
C TYR A 424 -31.68 -13.02 -11.88
N ILE A 425 -31.82 -13.69 -13.02
CA ILE A 425 -31.30 -15.02 -13.27
C ILE A 425 -30.55 -15.02 -14.58
N ILE A 426 -29.31 -15.53 -14.57
CA ILE A 426 -28.57 -15.85 -15.78
C ILE A 426 -28.42 -17.37 -15.90
N LYS A 427 -28.69 -17.89 -17.10
CA LYS A 427 -28.60 -19.31 -17.41
C LYS A 427 -27.65 -19.54 -18.58
N PHE A 428 -26.84 -20.56 -18.46
CA PHE A 428 -25.87 -20.99 -19.47
C PHE A 428 -26.22 -22.42 -19.90
N ASN A 429 -26.41 -22.63 -21.20
CA ASN A 429 -26.49 -23.99 -21.74
C ASN A 429 -25.05 -24.50 -21.98
N LEU A 430 -24.40 -25.05 -20.94
CA LEU A 430 -23.01 -25.50 -20.99
C LEU A 430 -22.73 -26.59 -22.00
N ASN A 431 -23.74 -27.38 -22.44
CA ASN A 431 -23.60 -28.34 -23.55
C ASN A 431 -23.15 -27.70 -24.88
N ARG A 432 -23.15 -26.37 -24.96
CA ARG A 432 -22.75 -25.59 -26.14
C ARG A 432 -21.40 -24.88 -25.95
N PHE A 433 -20.82 -25.00 -24.77
CA PHE A 433 -19.47 -24.55 -24.51
C PHE A 433 -18.53 -25.74 -24.77
N ILE A 434 -17.62 -25.56 -25.70
CA ILE A 434 -16.75 -26.61 -26.22
C ILE A 434 -15.30 -26.18 -26.00
N ASP A 435 -14.51 -27.00 -25.31
CA ASP A 435 -13.09 -26.77 -25.10
C ASP A 435 -12.24 -27.15 -26.34
N SER A 436 -10.93 -27.12 -26.19
CA SER A 436 -9.98 -27.44 -27.25
C SER A 436 -9.93 -28.93 -27.63
N GLU A 437 -10.43 -29.87 -26.80
CA GLU A 437 -10.51 -31.30 -27.06
C GLU A 437 -11.91 -31.74 -27.49
N GLY A 438 -12.89 -30.83 -27.52
CA GLY A 438 -14.28 -31.14 -27.86
C GLY A 438 -15.11 -31.57 -26.66
N ASN A 439 -14.59 -31.52 -25.42
CA ASN A 439 -15.38 -31.76 -24.24
C ASN A 439 -16.40 -30.62 -24.05
N LYS A 440 -17.56 -30.98 -23.52
CA LYS A 440 -18.69 -30.06 -23.33
C LYS A 440 -19.09 -30.04 -21.88
N GLY A 441 -19.63 -28.94 -21.43
CA GLY A 441 -20.29 -28.89 -20.14
C GLY A 441 -21.50 -29.82 -20.08
N ASP A 442 -21.77 -30.39 -18.91
CA ASP A 442 -22.76 -31.48 -18.76
C ASP A 442 -24.20 -30.99 -18.64
N SER A 443 -24.43 -29.72 -18.29
CA SER A 443 -25.74 -29.29 -17.81
C SER A 443 -26.06 -27.82 -18.09
N LEU A 444 -27.28 -27.45 -17.74
CA LEU A 444 -27.70 -26.08 -17.60
C LEU A 444 -27.15 -25.51 -16.28
N TYR A 445 -26.27 -24.54 -16.35
CA TYR A 445 -25.84 -23.76 -15.18
C TYR A 445 -26.71 -22.50 -15.05
N GLN A 446 -27.13 -22.19 -13.83
CA GLN A 446 -27.82 -20.92 -13.55
C GLN A 446 -27.40 -20.35 -12.21
N PHE A 447 -27.36 -19.04 -12.13
CA PHE A 447 -27.22 -18.34 -10.87
C PHE A 447 -28.19 -17.16 -10.78
N LYS A 448 -28.55 -16.85 -9.53
CA LYS A 448 -29.46 -15.77 -9.19
C LYS A 448 -28.69 -14.69 -8.42
N PHE A 449 -29.00 -13.45 -8.71
CA PHE A 449 -28.52 -12.30 -7.94
C PHE A 449 -29.63 -11.25 -7.84
N SER A 450 -29.47 -10.32 -6.92
CA SER A 450 -30.39 -9.21 -6.72
C SER A 450 -29.72 -7.89 -7.07
N THR A 451 -30.50 -6.88 -7.37
CA THR A 451 -30.02 -5.51 -7.38
C THR A 451 -30.32 -4.83 -6.05
N ILE A 452 -29.42 -3.92 -5.63
CA ILE A 452 -29.65 -3.11 -4.43
C ILE A 452 -30.84 -2.18 -4.61
N SER A 453 -31.45 -1.75 -3.50
CA SER A 453 -32.66 -0.91 -3.52
C SER A 453 -32.39 0.53 -4.00
N GLY A 454 -31.13 0.96 -4.02
CA GLY A 454 -30.77 2.36 -4.25
C GLY A 454 -31.01 3.28 -3.03
N LEU A 455 -31.72 2.79 -2.01
CA LEU A 455 -31.94 3.50 -0.75
C LEU A 455 -30.76 3.41 0.20
N ASP A 456 -29.80 2.55 -0.08
CA ASP A 456 -28.58 2.36 0.71
C ASP A 456 -27.47 3.34 0.33
N PHE A 457 -27.69 4.09 -0.75
CA PHE A 457 -26.77 5.13 -1.18
C PHE A 457 -26.92 6.41 -0.39
N THR A 458 -25.86 7.16 -0.40
CA THR A 458 -25.71 8.50 0.12
C THR A 458 -24.98 9.36 -0.90
N GLY A 459 -24.65 10.58 -0.54
CA GLY A 459 -23.85 11.48 -1.35
C GLY A 459 -23.01 12.42 -0.50
N VAL A 460 -22.13 13.13 -1.15
CA VAL A 460 -21.38 14.23 -0.57
C VAL A 460 -21.23 15.34 -1.60
N SER A 461 -21.49 16.58 -1.19
CA SER A 461 -21.30 17.75 -2.03
C SER A 461 -20.63 18.88 -1.26
N GLY A 462 -19.99 19.79 -1.98
CA GLY A 462 -19.27 20.87 -1.37
C GLY A 462 -18.59 21.79 -2.39
N ASN A 463 -17.67 22.59 -1.86
CA ASN A 463 -16.91 23.56 -2.63
C ASN A 463 -15.40 23.37 -2.38
N ILE A 464 -14.61 23.57 -3.44
CA ILE A 464 -13.14 23.52 -3.41
C ILE A 464 -12.62 24.95 -3.42
N GLY A 465 -12.03 25.38 -2.32
CA GLY A 465 -11.33 26.67 -2.24
C GLY A 465 -9.95 26.60 -2.90
N ASN A 466 -9.53 27.70 -3.51
CA ASN A 466 -8.29 27.81 -4.30
C ASN A 466 -8.26 26.85 -5.50
N PHE A 467 -9.42 26.66 -6.13
CA PHE A 467 -9.57 25.79 -7.28
C PHE A 467 -8.77 26.32 -8.49
N ASP A 468 -8.02 25.41 -9.13
CA ASP A 468 -7.29 25.68 -10.36
C ASP A 468 -7.57 24.57 -11.38
N ASN A 469 -8.28 24.93 -12.44
CA ASN A 469 -8.69 23.99 -13.49
C ASN A 469 -7.51 23.58 -14.40
N GLU A 470 -6.45 24.39 -14.50
CA GLU A 470 -5.28 24.06 -15.33
C GLU A 470 -4.52 22.84 -14.82
N LEU A 471 -4.70 22.49 -13.54
CA LEU A 471 -4.10 21.35 -12.89
C LEU A 471 -4.84 20.02 -13.14
N ASN A 472 -5.89 19.98 -13.99
CA ASN A 472 -6.71 18.80 -14.21
C ASN A 472 -7.12 18.08 -12.90
N PRO A 473 -7.80 18.75 -11.97
CA PRO A 473 -8.05 18.22 -10.64
C PRO A 473 -8.98 16.99 -10.67
N VAL A 474 -8.56 15.94 -9.98
CA VAL A 474 -9.36 14.75 -9.70
C VAL A 474 -9.63 14.67 -8.21
N LEU A 475 -10.89 14.59 -7.85
CA LEU A 475 -11.33 14.40 -6.47
C LEU A 475 -11.60 12.93 -6.22
N VAL A 476 -11.11 12.42 -5.09
CA VAL A 476 -11.21 11.02 -4.70
C VAL A 476 -11.88 10.91 -3.34
N LEU A 477 -12.88 10.05 -3.27
CA LEU A 477 -13.53 9.63 -2.03
C LEU A 477 -13.15 8.19 -1.77
N GLU A 478 -12.20 7.95 -0.85
CA GLU A 478 -11.60 6.65 -0.56
C GLU A 478 -12.17 6.06 0.73
N SER A 479 -12.61 4.81 0.71
CA SER A 479 -13.20 4.14 1.88
C SER A 479 -12.16 3.87 2.97
N TYR A 480 -12.48 4.27 4.21
CA TYR A 480 -11.67 3.99 5.38
C TYR A 480 -11.61 2.49 5.74
N ASN A 481 -12.72 1.76 5.53
CA ASN A 481 -12.88 0.40 6.03
C ASN A 481 -12.74 -0.68 4.94
N ARG A 482 -12.87 -0.31 3.66
CA ARG A 482 -12.81 -1.25 2.53
C ARG A 482 -11.70 -0.88 1.57
N LYS A 483 -10.59 -1.63 1.66
CA LYS A 483 -9.43 -1.43 0.79
C LYS A 483 -9.84 -1.58 -0.68
N GLY A 484 -9.44 -0.59 -1.49
CA GLY A 484 -9.71 -0.56 -2.93
C GLY A 484 -11.09 0.00 -3.32
N LEU A 485 -12.00 0.27 -2.38
CA LEU A 485 -13.24 0.97 -2.68
C LEU A 485 -12.98 2.48 -2.70
N GLN A 486 -13.05 3.07 -3.88
CA GLN A 486 -12.91 4.51 -4.09
C GLN A 486 -13.86 4.98 -5.19
N TYR A 487 -14.26 6.24 -5.08
CA TYR A 487 -15.02 6.97 -6.09
C TYR A 487 -14.18 8.15 -6.55
N GLN A 488 -14.03 8.30 -7.85
CA GLN A 488 -13.20 9.35 -8.43
C GLN A 488 -14.02 10.19 -9.39
N LYS A 489 -13.75 11.50 -9.40
CA LYS A 489 -14.42 12.43 -10.30
C LYS A 489 -13.47 13.54 -10.72
N LYS A 490 -13.37 13.77 -12.03
CA LYS A 490 -12.70 14.96 -12.56
C LYS A 490 -13.57 16.19 -12.26
N ILE A 491 -12.94 17.21 -11.70
CA ILE A 491 -13.61 18.44 -11.30
C ILE A 491 -13.29 19.54 -12.31
N THR A 492 -14.32 20.22 -12.81
CA THR A 492 -14.20 21.27 -13.83
C THR A 492 -14.58 22.64 -13.31
N ASN A 493 -15.08 22.73 -12.10
CA ASN A 493 -15.43 23.98 -11.41
C ASN A 493 -15.28 23.81 -9.90
N GLU A 494 -15.46 24.86 -9.14
CA GLU A 494 -15.30 24.87 -7.68
C GLU A 494 -16.25 23.92 -6.95
N ASN A 495 -17.41 23.60 -7.51
CA ASN A 495 -18.40 22.76 -6.85
C ASN A 495 -18.17 21.29 -7.21
N PHE A 496 -18.31 20.42 -6.23
CA PHE A 496 -18.30 18.99 -6.44
C PHE A 496 -19.51 18.30 -5.83
N GLU A 497 -19.90 17.20 -6.44
CA GLU A 497 -20.94 16.32 -5.96
C GLU A 497 -20.60 14.87 -6.29
N PHE A 498 -20.65 14.01 -5.29
CA PHE A 498 -20.70 12.56 -5.44
C PHE A 498 -22.09 12.11 -5.02
N ASP A 499 -22.75 11.44 -5.89
CA ASP A 499 -24.01 10.73 -5.67
C ASP A 499 -23.74 9.21 -5.72
N ARG A 500 -24.65 8.42 -5.23
CA ARG A 500 -24.58 6.95 -5.25
C ARG A 500 -23.33 6.39 -4.54
N ILE A 501 -22.95 6.98 -3.42
CA ILE A 501 -21.88 6.49 -2.57
C ILE A 501 -22.46 5.50 -1.57
N GLU A 502 -21.84 4.34 -1.40
CA GLU A 502 -22.22 3.42 -0.35
C GLU A 502 -21.97 4.05 1.04
N ALA A 503 -22.87 3.78 2.00
CA ALA A 503 -22.70 4.31 3.34
C ALA A 503 -21.42 3.80 4.00
N GLY A 504 -20.69 4.68 4.69
CA GLY A 504 -19.40 4.32 5.30
C GLY A 504 -18.62 5.52 5.81
N LYS A 505 -17.38 5.25 6.17
CA LYS A 505 -16.40 6.29 6.49
C LYS A 505 -15.47 6.46 5.30
N TYR A 506 -15.17 7.70 4.95
CA TYR A 506 -14.36 8.02 3.78
C TYR A 506 -13.37 9.13 4.08
N PHE A 507 -12.20 9.05 3.41
CA PHE A 507 -11.29 10.16 3.24
C PHE A 507 -11.62 10.86 1.92
N LEU A 508 -11.64 12.18 1.95
CA LEU A 508 -11.76 12.99 0.76
C LEU A 508 -10.38 13.58 0.48
N TRP A 509 -9.88 13.39 -0.73
CA TRP A 509 -8.61 13.95 -1.15
C TRP A 509 -8.63 14.27 -2.64
N TYR A 510 -7.69 15.05 -3.07
CA TYR A 510 -7.58 15.56 -4.42
C TYR A 510 -6.16 15.35 -4.94
N TYR A 511 -5.99 15.18 -6.24
CA TYR A 511 -4.71 15.26 -6.91
C TYR A 511 -4.82 15.98 -8.27
N SER A 512 -3.64 16.47 -8.76
CA SER A 512 -3.51 17.11 -10.07
C SER A 512 -3.11 16.04 -11.08
N ASP A 513 -4.05 15.59 -11.91
CA ASP A 513 -3.85 14.57 -12.94
C ASP A 513 -3.12 15.19 -14.16
N THR A 514 -1.78 15.26 -14.07
CA THR A 514 -0.95 16.02 -15.02
C THR A 514 -0.82 15.34 -16.38
N ASP A 515 -0.93 14.03 -16.45
CA ASP A 515 -0.86 13.24 -17.69
C ASP A 515 -2.22 12.78 -18.20
N SER A 516 -3.30 13.11 -17.49
CA SER A 516 -4.69 12.79 -17.84
C SER A 516 -4.99 11.29 -17.91
N ASN A 517 -4.28 10.49 -17.10
CA ASN A 517 -4.47 9.03 -17.01
C ASN A 517 -5.55 8.61 -16.00
N PHE A 518 -6.06 9.55 -15.21
CA PHE A 518 -7.07 9.34 -14.16
C PHE A 518 -6.58 8.42 -13.02
N GLN A 519 -5.26 8.43 -12.77
CA GLN A 519 -4.59 7.72 -11.69
C GLN A 519 -3.61 8.67 -11.01
N TYR A 520 -3.41 8.52 -9.70
CA TYR A 520 -2.42 9.30 -8.98
C TYR A 520 -1.02 8.74 -9.22
N ASP A 521 -0.13 9.57 -9.74
CA ASP A 521 1.27 9.23 -9.95
C ASP A 521 2.10 9.51 -8.70
N PHE A 522 2.63 8.44 -8.11
CA PHE A 522 3.52 8.52 -6.95
C PHE A 522 4.90 9.11 -7.29
N GLY A 523 5.21 9.27 -8.57
CA GLY A 523 6.54 9.62 -9.05
C GLY A 523 7.49 8.42 -9.06
N TRP A 524 8.79 8.69 -9.27
CA TRP A 524 9.81 7.65 -9.33
C TRP A 524 11.15 8.14 -8.78
N PRO A 525 11.88 7.33 -7.96
CA PRO A 525 13.08 7.82 -7.29
C PRO A 525 14.29 7.98 -8.22
N GLN A 526 14.53 7.06 -9.18
CA GLN A 526 15.70 7.07 -10.07
C GLN A 526 15.44 6.41 -11.44
N PRO A 527 15.49 7.14 -12.57
CA PRO A 527 15.65 8.60 -12.62
C PRO A 527 14.45 9.31 -11.99
N LEU A 528 14.69 10.45 -11.37
CA LEU A 528 13.63 11.17 -10.67
C LEU A 528 12.48 11.54 -11.60
N LYS A 529 11.27 11.16 -11.21
CA LYS A 529 10.01 11.73 -11.69
C LYS A 529 9.26 12.25 -10.47
N TYR A 530 8.85 13.50 -10.49
CA TYR A 530 8.05 14.06 -9.40
C TYR A 530 6.70 13.37 -9.31
N SER A 531 6.19 13.25 -8.08
CA SER A 531 4.81 12.82 -7.86
C SER A 531 3.83 13.89 -8.30
N GLU A 532 2.60 13.52 -8.48
CA GLU A 532 1.53 14.50 -8.61
C GLU A 532 1.29 15.20 -7.28
N ARG A 533 0.89 16.48 -7.38
CA ARG A 533 0.50 17.24 -6.19
C ARG A 533 -0.84 16.73 -5.68
N PHE A 534 -0.95 16.54 -4.38
CA PHE A 534 -2.21 16.15 -3.75
C PHE A 534 -2.47 16.93 -2.46
N SER A 535 -3.71 16.94 -2.04
CA SER A 535 -4.15 17.49 -0.75
C SER A 535 -5.24 16.59 -0.16
N VAL A 536 -5.30 16.52 1.16
CA VAL A 536 -6.29 15.69 1.87
C VAL A 536 -7.18 16.59 2.72
N TYR A 537 -8.46 16.34 2.68
CA TYR A 537 -9.43 17.00 3.55
C TYR A 537 -9.18 16.60 5.02
N GLY A 538 -9.23 17.58 5.92
CA GLY A 538 -8.78 17.39 7.31
C GLY A 538 -9.63 16.42 8.14
N ASP A 539 -10.88 16.18 7.74
CA ASP A 539 -11.83 15.36 8.49
C ASP A 539 -12.22 14.09 7.74
N THR A 540 -12.55 13.05 8.50
CA THR A 540 -13.15 11.83 7.94
C THR A 540 -14.65 12.03 7.75
N LEU A 541 -15.14 11.82 6.54
CA LEU A 541 -16.56 11.90 6.22
C LEU A 541 -17.30 10.64 6.67
N LYS A 542 -18.33 10.79 7.49
CA LYS A 542 -19.21 9.69 7.94
C LYS A 542 -20.52 9.76 7.15
N LEU A 543 -20.62 8.98 6.09
CA LEU A 543 -21.76 8.96 5.19
C LEU A 543 -22.78 7.92 5.65
N LYS A 544 -24.03 8.36 5.88
CA LYS A 544 -25.15 7.51 6.30
C LYS A 544 -26.11 7.28 5.13
N PRO A 545 -26.76 6.10 5.05
CA PRO A 545 -27.74 5.84 3.98
C PRO A 545 -28.80 6.93 3.90
N ARG A 546 -29.18 7.31 2.69
CA ARG A 546 -30.23 8.31 2.41
C ARG A 546 -29.95 9.72 2.90
N TRP A 547 -28.76 9.99 3.41
CA TRP A 547 -28.41 11.28 3.99
C TRP A 547 -27.16 11.82 3.28
N THR A 548 -27.37 12.75 2.35
CA THR A 548 -26.27 13.45 1.68
C THR A 548 -25.61 14.43 2.64
N VAL A 549 -24.29 14.38 2.73
CA VAL A 549 -23.49 15.39 3.44
C VAL A 549 -23.25 16.55 2.49
N THR A 550 -23.72 17.74 2.84
CA THR A 550 -23.58 18.96 2.02
C THR A 550 -22.61 19.93 2.65
N ASP A 551 -22.25 20.97 1.90
CA ASP A 551 -21.47 22.13 2.36
C ASP A 551 -20.06 21.80 2.84
N VAL A 552 -19.45 20.72 2.32
CA VAL A 552 -18.04 20.40 2.60
C VAL A 552 -17.15 21.46 1.97
N GLN A 553 -16.37 22.16 2.79
CA GLN A 553 -15.41 23.17 2.34
C GLN A 553 -14.01 22.56 2.30
N PHE A 554 -13.52 22.26 1.10
CA PHE A 554 -12.19 21.69 0.89
C PHE A 554 -11.24 22.73 0.32
N ASN A 555 -10.46 23.36 1.19
CA ASN A 555 -9.44 24.33 0.75
C ASN A 555 -8.17 23.57 0.30
N LEU A 556 -7.82 23.69 -0.98
CA LEU A 556 -6.55 23.18 -1.50
C LEU A 556 -5.41 24.01 -0.93
N LYS A 557 -4.42 23.34 -0.36
CA LYS A 557 -3.29 23.94 0.33
C LYS A 557 -2.01 23.78 -0.47
#